data_bc8e47341c6be51e9db7843de8ac3707
#
_entry.id   bc8e47341c6be51e9db7843de8ac3707
#
_cell.length_a   1.000
_cell.length_b   1.000
_cell.length_c   1.000
_cell.angle_alpha   90.00
_cell.angle_beta   90.00
_cell.angle_gamma   90.00
#
_symmetry.space_group_name_H-M   'P 1'
#
loop_
_entity.id
_entity.type
_entity.pdbx_description
1 polymer ?
#
loop_
_entity_poly.entity_id
_entity_poly.type
_entity_poly.pdbx_seq_one_letter_code
_entity_poly.pdbx_strand_id
1 'polypeptide(L)'
;MKPSVILYAVFLTVSLGIKAQQADTVSYEVTKNMPVFYEQLKQQLTYPAAWGKSTTKDFGKWRIETRNIVMECMQNLPPAPSKYDMSVVGTEQRAGYEARKIWFNVSEWSRIPAYLLVPDGKGPFPAVIMLHDHGAHFSIGKEKMVRPFGVSPEISADAEDWVVRCYDGQYTGDYFAQNGYVVLSIDALFWGERGRKEGVSYDGQQALASNFMQMGASWGAFINMDDVRS
;
A
#
# COMPACT_ATOMS: atom_id res chain seq x y z
N MET A 1 62.45 3.25 -82.31
CA MET A 1 61.30 3.87 -81.59
C MET A 1 60.56 2.76 -80.82
N LYS A 2 60.63 2.81 -79.51
CA LYS A 2 59.90 1.83 -78.67
C LYS A 2 58.64 2.55 -78.12
N PRO A 3 57.46 1.92 -78.18
CA PRO A 3 56.28 2.54 -77.58
C PRO A 3 56.26 2.32 -76.06
N SER A 4 56.11 3.41 -75.37
CA SER A 4 55.90 3.38 -73.91
C SER A 4 54.43 2.98 -73.60
N VAL A 5 54.29 1.92 -72.84
CA VAL A 5 53.01 1.45 -72.31
C VAL A 5 52.73 2.25 -71.01
N ILE A 6 51.74 3.08 -70.98
CA ILE A 6 51.28 3.75 -69.81
C ILE A 6 50.26 2.86 -69.11
N LEU A 7 50.62 2.35 -67.93
CA LEU A 7 49.75 1.50 -67.09
C LEU A 7 48.88 2.44 -66.23
N TYR A 8 47.59 2.53 -66.48
CA TYR A 8 46.68 3.23 -65.61
C TYR A 8 46.27 2.28 -64.46
N ALA A 9 46.74 2.58 -63.26
CA ALA A 9 46.23 1.91 -62.06
C ALA A 9 44.91 2.58 -61.61
N VAL A 10 43.82 1.88 -61.76
CA VAL A 10 42.53 2.28 -61.23
C VAL A 10 42.47 1.92 -59.76
N PHE A 11 42.62 2.88 -58.86
CA PHE A 11 42.35 2.68 -57.46
C PHE A 11 40.85 2.63 -57.24
N LEU A 12 40.29 1.43 -57.04
CA LEU A 12 38.94 1.25 -56.52
C LEU A 12 38.98 1.51 -55.01
N THR A 13 38.59 2.69 -54.57
CA THR A 13 38.34 2.99 -53.15
C THR A 13 36.97 2.38 -52.77
N VAL A 14 37.02 1.19 -52.19
CA VAL A 14 35.86 0.65 -51.50
C VAL A 14 35.73 1.39 -50.19
N SER A 15 34.88 2.39 -50.14
CA SER A 15 34.44 2.98 -48.89
C SER A 15 33.54 1.97 -48.15
N LEU A 16 34.15 1.17 -47.29
CA LEU A 16 33.43 0.45 -46.25
C LEU A 16 32.79 1.51 -45.34
N GLY A 17 31.55 1.80 -45.62
CA GLY A 17 30.71 2.56 -44.70
C GLY A 17 30.54 1.75 -43.40
N ILE A 18 31.44 1.93 -42.46
CA ILE A 18 31.21 1.53 -41.08
C ILE A 18 30.02 2.42 -40.62
N LYS A 19 28.81 1.88 -40.68
CA LYS A 19 27.71 2.43 -39.88
C LYS A 19 28.20 2.30 -38.44
N ALA A 20 28.67 3.38 -37.87
CA ALA A 20 28.81 3.49 -36.42
C ALA A 20 27.44 3.12 -35.87
N GLN A 21 27.33 1.92 -35.32
CA GLN A 21 26.21 1.52 -34.52
C GLN A 21 26.18 2.57 -33.41
N GLN A 22 25.19 3.45 -33.46
CA GLN A 22 24.97 4.44 -32.44
C GLN A 22 24.86 3.63 -31.15
N ALA A 23 25.93 3.63 -30.35
CA ALA A 23 25.90 2.99 -29.06
C ALA A 23 24.74 3.67 -28.35
N ASP A 24 23.65 2.92 -28.08
CA ASP A 24 22.58 3.38 -27.21
C ASP A 24 23.29 3.89 -25.97
N THR A 25 23.24 5.20 -25.77
CA THR A 25 23.84 5.83 -24.61
C THR A 25 23.05 5.36 -23.42
N VAL A 26 23.54 4.29 -22.78
CA VAL A 26 22.97 3.80 -21.54
C VAL A 26 23.17 4.89 -20.52
N SER A 27 22.09 5.57 -20.16
CA SER A 27 22.12 6.55 -19.11
C SER A 27 22.14 5.84 -17.75
N TYR A 28 23.10 6.22 -16.91
CA TYR A 28 23.24 5.74 -15.53
C TYR A 28 22.66 6.72 -14.51
N GLU A 29 21.98 7.74 -14.98
CA GLU A 29 21.43 8.78 -14.12
C GLU A 29 20.21 8.29 -13.33
N VAL A 30 20.00 8.88 -12.18
CA VAL A 30 18.77 8.78 -11.40
C VAL A 30 17.93 10.02 -11.67
N THR A 31 16.75 9.84 -12.23
CA THR A 31 15.79 10.94 -12.47
C THR A 31 14.62 10.79 -11.50
N LYS A 32 14.35 11.84 -10.73
CA LYS A 32 13.39 11.79 -9.62
C LYS A 32 13.86 10.74 -8.60
N ASN A 33 13.09 9.66 -8.42
CA ASN A 33 13.36 8.61 -7.44
C ASN A 33 13.77 7.27 -8.07
N MET A 34 13.99 7.22 -9.39
CA MET A 34 14.24 5.99 -10.12
C MET A 34 15.41 6.14 -11.10
N PRO A 35 16.23 5.10 -11.30
CA PRO A 35 17.22 5.08 -12.36
C PRO A 35 16.55 5.10 -13.73
N VAL A 36 17.21 5.71 -14.72
CA VAL A 36 16.64 5.88 -16.07
C VAL A 36 16.28 4.54 -16.72
N PHE A 37 17.03 3.47 -16.47
CA PHE A 37 16.75 2.13 -17.00
C PHE A 37 15.46 1.49 -16.45
N TYR A 38 14.83 2.11 -15.45
CA TYR A 38 13.57 1.61 -14.88
C TYR A 38 12.45 1.49 -15.93
N GLU A 39 12.45 2.35 -16.93
CA GLU A 39 11.48 2.27 -18.02
C GLU A 39 11.61 0.96 -18.82
N GLN A 40 12.84 0.50 -19.06
CA GLN A 40 13.08 -0.77 -19.71
C GLN A 40 12.61 -1.95 -18.83
N LEU A 41 12.84 -1.89 -17.52
CA LEU A 41 12.32 -2.91 -16.59
C LEU A 41 10.78 -2.96 -16.61
N LYS A 42 10.10 -1.80 -16.64
CA LYS A 42 8.64 -1.74 -16.74
C LYS A 42 8.11 -2.43 -17.99
N GLN A 43 8.79 -2.28 -19.13
CA GLN A 43 8.38 -2.92 -20.38
C GLN A 43 8.44 -4.46 -20.33
N GLN A 44 9.22 -5.04 -19.41
CA GLN A 44 9.34 -6.48 -19.23
C GLN A 44 8.23 -7.07 -18.33
N LEU A 45 7.40 -6.22 -17.68
CA LEU A 45 6.32 -6.68 -16.82
C LEU A 45 5.20 -7.31 -17.66
N THR A 46 4.95 -8.59 -17.47
CA THR A 46 3.99 -9.37 -18.26
C THR A 46 2.69 -9.69 -17.53
N TYR A 47 2.67 -9.55 -16.21
CA TYR A 47 1.52 -9.85 -15.34
C TYR A 47 0.87 -11.22 -15.63
N PRO A 48 1.63 -12.34 -15.56
CA PRO A 48 1.14 -13.66 -15.97
C PRO A 48 -0.02 -14.17 -15.13
N ALA A 49 -0.12 -13.73 -13.88
CA ALA A 49 -1.21 -14.10 -12.96
C ALA A 49 -2.51 -13.30 -13.17
N ALA A 50 -2.54 -12.32 -14.10
CA ALA A 50 -3.77 -11.57 -14.38
C ALA A 50 -4.87 -12.50 -14.95
N TRP A 51 -6.12 -12.36 -14.47
CA TRP A 51 -7.25 -13.18 -14.97
C TRP A 51 -7.37 -13.15 -16.48
N GLY A 52 -7.27 -11.99 -17.11
CA GLY A 52 -7.35 -11.85 -18.57
C GLY A 52 -6.23 -12.55 -19.37
N LYS A 53 -5.16 -12.98 -18.69
CA LYS A 53 -4.04 -13.75 -19.28
C LYS A 53 -4.04 -15.22 -18.86
N SER A 54 -4.93 -15.62 -17.97
CA SER A 54 -5.04 -16.98 -17.47
C SER A 54 -5.53 -17.94 -18.57
N THR A 55 -4.93 -19.12 -18.62
CA THR A 55 -5.37 -20.22 -19.50
C THR A 55 -6.53 -21.00 -18.90
N THR A 56 -6.72 -20.97 -17.57
CA THR A 56 -7.86 -21.59 -16.91
C THR A 56 -9.15 -20.79 -17.15
N LYS A 57 -10.27 -21.50 -17.32
CA LYS A 57 -11.61 -20.91 -17.36
C LYS A 57 -12.34 -21.02 -16.02
N ASP A 58 -11.74 -21.68 -15.05
CA ASP A 58 -12.25 -21.80 -13.68
C ASP A 58 -11.73 -20.63 -12.84
N PHE A 59 -12.62 -19.68 -12.55
CA PHE A 59 -12.31 -18.52 -11.72
C PHE A 59 -11.94 -18.91 -10.28
N GLY A 60 -12.57 -19.94 -9.72
CA GLY A 60 -12.28 -20.42 -8.37
C GLY A 60 -10.85 -20.95 -8.27
N LYS A 61 -10.41 -21.75 -9.24
CA LYS A 61 -9.05 -22.27 -9.33
C LYS A 61 -8.04 -21.13 -9.52
N TRP A 62 -8.27 -20.24 -10.46
CA TRP A 62 -7.42 -19.06 -10.69
C TRP A 62 -7.27 -18.22 -9.41
N ARG A 63 -8.37 -17.95 -8.70
CA ARG A 63 -8.36 -17.16 -7.47
C ARG A 63 -7.45 -17.77 -6.40
N ILE A 64 -7.51 -19.10 -6.23
CA ILE A 64 -6.67 -19.81 -5.25
C ILE A 64 -5.20 -19.72 -5.64
N GLU A 65 -4.87 -20.02 -6.90
CA GLU A 65 -3.50 -19.97 -7.42
C GLU A 65 -2.90 -18.56 -7.32
N THR A 66 -3.66 -17.54 -7.74
CA THR A 66 -3.22 -16.15 -7.69
C THR A 66 -3.07 -15.65 -6.25
N ARG A 67 -3.98 -16.05 -5.34
CA ARG A 67 -3.84 -15.75 -3.91
C ARG A 67 -2.53 -16.29 -3.34
N ASN A 68 -2.15 -17.51 -3.69
CA ASN A 68 -0.90 -18.09 -3.22
C ASN A 68 0.31 -17.28 -3.72
N ILE A 69 0.33 -16.88 -4.99
CA ILE A 69 1.37 -16.00 -5.54
C ILE A 69 1.45 -14.68 -4.75
N VAL A 70 0.31 -14.05 -4.47
CA VAL A 70 0.27 -12.81 -3.68
C VAL A 70 0.81 -13.05 -2.27
N MET A 71 0.42 -14.15 -1.62
CA MET A 71 0.93 -14.48 -0.28
C MET A 71 2.44 -14.73 -0.26
N GLU A 72 3.00 -15.36 -1.30
CA GLU A 72 4.45 -15.50 -1.45
C GLU A 72 5.15 -14.14 -1.59
N CYS A 73 4.55 -13.18 -2.29
CA CYS A 73 5.07 -11.82 -2.41
C CYS A 73 5.03 -11.03 -1.09
N MET A 74 4.23 -11.45 -0.11
CA MET A 74 4.18 -10.82 1.21
C MET A 74 5.38 -11.16 2.09
N GLN A 75 6.19 -12.14 1.70
CA GLN A 75 7.46 -12.49 2.34
C GLN A 75 7.32 -12.88 3.83
N ASN A 76 8.27 -12.45 4.67
CA ASN A 76 8.34 -12.83 6.08
C ASN A 76 7.42 -11.94 6.94
N LEU A 77 6.21 -12.39 7.18
CA LEU A 77 5.29 -11.74 8.10
C LEU A 77 5.44 -12.29 9.53
N PRO A 78 5.17 -11.48 10.56
CA PRO A 78 5.03 -11.95 11.92
C PRO A 78 4.04 -13.11 12.05
N PRO A 79 4.22 -14.05 12.98
CA PRO A 79 3.26 -15.12 13.22
C PRO A 79 1.87 -14.58 13.54
N ALA A 80 0.83 -15.28 13.10
CA ALA A 80 -0.54 -14.94 13.48
C ALA A 80 -0.71 -15.04 15.00
N PRO A 81 -1.54 -14.18 15.61
CA PRO A 81 -1.73 -14.25 17.06
C PRO A 81 -2.47 -15.52 17.44
N SER A 82 -2.08 -16.14 18.54
CA SER A 82 -2.81 -17.29 19.11
C SER A 82 -4.17 -16.89 19.66
N LYS A 83 -4.31 -15.63 20.08
CA LYS A 83 -5.55 -14.99 20.53
C LYS A 83 -5.55 -13.53 20.14
N TYR A 84 -6.69 -13.03 19.73
CA TYR A 84 -6.86 -11.59 19.47
C TYR A 84 -6.77 -10.75 20.73
N ASP A 85 -7.12 -11.31 21.90
CA ASP A 85 -6.99 -10.71 23.23
C ASP A 85 -7.47 -9.25 23.25
N MET A 86 -8.68 -9.03 22.79
CA MET A 86 -9.28 -7.70 22.69
C MET A 86 -9.49 -7.08 24.08
N SER A 87 -9.07 -5.86 24.27
CA SER A 87 -9.34 -5.04 25.44
C SER A 87 -10.04 -3.74 25.07
N VAL A 88 -11.11 -3.39 25.79
CA VAL A 88 -11.81 -2.13 25.64
C VAL A 88 -11.18 -1.11 26.60
N VAL A 89 -10.73 0.02 26.06
CA VAL A 89 -10.05 1.07 26.82
C VAL A 89 -10.88 2.36 26.95
N GLY A 90 -11.98 2.44 26.23
CA GLY A 90 -12.95 3.55 26.34
C GLY A 90 -14.23 3.23 25.60
N THR A 91 -15.33 3.80 26.05
CA THR A 91 -16.65 3.67 25.42
C THR A 91 -17.37 5.02 25.38
N GLU A 92 -18.17 5.22 24.35
CA GLU A 92 -19.06 6.36 24.19
C GLU A 92 -20.39 5.88 23.60
N GLN A 93 -21.51 6.11 24.31
CA GLN A 93 -22.82 5.83 23.75
C GLN A 93 -23.20 6.93 22.75
N ARG A 94 -23.62 6.54 21.59
CA ARG A 94 -24.06 7.39 20.49
C ARG A 94 -25.48 7.06 20.07
N ALA A 95 -26.09 7.87 19.21
CA ALA A 95 -27.46 7.62 18.75
C ALA A 95 -27.50 6.33 17.91
N GLY A 96 -28.04 5.25 18.50
CA GLY A 96 -28.26 3.97 17.84
C GLY A 96 -27.07 2.98 17.87
N TYR A 97 -25.96 3.31 18.54
CA TYR A 97 -24.81 2.40 18.66
C TYR A 97 -23.86 2.83 19.79
N GLU A 98 -23.06 1.89 20.26
CA GLU A 98 -21.95 2.12 21.18
C GLU A 98 -20.63 2.18 20.41
N ALA A 99 -19.84 3.24 20.59
CA ALA A 99 -18.48 3.35 20.09
C ALA A 99 -17.50 2.89 21.16
N ARG A 100 -16.61 1.98 20.81
CA ARG A 100 -15.56 1.43 21.67
C ARG A 100 -14.18 1.72 21.11
N LYS A 101 -13.29 2.24 21.93
CA LYS A 101 -11.86 2.24 21.64
C LYS A 101 -11.26 0.96 22.18
N ILE A 102 -10.64 0.18 21.30
CA ILE A 102 -10.15 -1.16 21.64
C ILE A 102 -8.66 -1.29 21.25
N TRP A 103 -8.01 -2.27 21.87
CA TRP A 103 -6.72 -2.80 21.46
C TRP A 103 -6.86 -4.31 21.27
N PHE A 104 -6.22 -4.84 20.22
CA PHE A 104 -6.21 -6.29 19.97
C PHE A 104 -4.93 -6.72 19.25
N ASN A 105 -4.60 -8.02 19.32
CA ASN A 105 -3.43 -8.57 18.69
C ASN A 105 -3.69 -8.83 17.20
N VAL A 106 -2.79 -8.38 16.33
CA VAL A 106 -2.76 -8.74 14.89
C VAL A 106 -1.59 -9.69 14.57
N SER A 107 -0.66 -9.85 15.52
CA SER A 107 0.39 -10.85 15.48
C SER A 107 0.78 -11.23 16.91
N GLU A 108 1.60 -12.26 17.06
CA GLU A 108 2.17 -12.59 18.37
C GLU A 108 3.06 -11.47 18.95
N TRP A 109 3.49 -10.54 18.09
CA TRP A 109 4.45 -9.50 18.46
C TRP A 109 3.84 -8.10 18.50
N SER A 110 2.59 -7.93 18.06
CA SER A 110 1.99 -6.60 17.95
C SER A 110 0.51 -6.55 18.27
N ARG A 111 0.13 -5.51 19.01
CA ARG A 111 -1.26 -5.08 19.24
C ARG A 111 -1.50 -3.77 18.51
N ILE A 112 -2.72 -3.54 18.06
CA ILE A 112 -3.10 -2.32 17.37
C ILE A 112 -4.34 -1.67 18.00
N PRO A 113 -4.43 -0.33 17.96
CA PRO A 113 -5.63 0.39 18.37
C PRO A 113 -6.67 0.38 17.25
N ALA A 114 -7.94 0.36 17.64
CA ALA A 114 -9.06 0.45 16.72
C ALA A 114 -10.27 1.14 17.37
N TYR A 115 -11.18 1.61 16.52
CA TYR A 115 -12.56 1.86 16.91
C TYR A 115 -13.45 0.69 16.47
N LEU A 116 -14.26 0.21 17.40
CA LEU A 116 -15.30 -0.77 17.17
C LEU A 116 -16.65 -0.14 17.48
N LEU A 117 -17.50 -0.01 16.45
CA LEU A 117 -18.84 0.52 16.61
C LEU A 117 -19.84 -0.64 16.59
N VAL A 118 -20.70 -0.73 17.59
CA VAL A 118 -21.65 -1.83 17.74
C VAL A 118 -23.08 -1.25 17.80
N PRO A 119 -23.95 -1.56 16.83
CA PRO A 119 -25.32 -1.09 16.86
C PRO A 119 -26.08 -1.55 18.10
N ASP A 120 -27.02 -0.72 18.55
CA ASP A 120 -27.95 -1.09 19.62
C ASP A 120 -28.85 -2.25 19.20
N GLY A 121 -29.27 -3.08 20.14
CA GLY A 121 -30.20 -4.17 19.90
C GLY A 121 -29.55 -5.55 19.92
N LYS A 122 -30.26 -6.53 19.36
CA LYS A 122 -29.85 -7.94 19.38
C LYS A 122 -29.39 -8.38 17.99
N GLY A 123 -28.11 -8.72 17.90
CA GLY A 123 -27.52 -9.27 16.66
C GLY A 123 -28.08 -10.64 16.25
N PRO A 124 -27.52 -11.28 15.20
CA PRO A 124 -26.27 -10.86 14.56
C PRO A 124 -26.45 -9.66 13.64
N PHE A 125 -25.42 -8.78 13.60
CA PHE A 125 -25.36 -7.65 12.69
C PHE A 125 -24.37 -7.93 11.54
N PRO A 126 -24.58 -7.40 10.33
CA PRO A 126 -23.54 -7.36 9.32
C PRO A 126 -22.35 -6.54 9.81
N ALA A 127 -21.15 -6.86 9.33
CA ALA A 127 -19.92 -6.17 9.73
C ALA A 127 -19.21 -5.52 8.54
N VAL A 128 -18.55 -4.41 8.79
CA VAL A 128 -17.74 -3.66 7.83
C VAL A 128 -16.38 -3.32 8.47
N ILE A 129 -15.30 -3.57 7.74
CA ILE A 129 -13.97 -3.07 8.08
C ILE A 129 -13.75 -1.79 7.29
N MET A 130 -13.37 -0.70 7.98
CA MET A 130 -13.04 0.59 7.39
C MET A 130 -11.53 0.72 7.27
N LEU A 131 -11.01 0.78 6.05
CA LEU A 131 -9.63 1.06 5.74
C LEU A 131 -9.53 2.53 5.35
N HIS A 132 -8.77 3.30 6.13
CA HIS A 132 -8.62 4.73 5.88
C HIS A 132 -7.71 5.01 4.68
N ASP A 133 -7.87 6.18 4.05
CA ASP A 133 -7.04 6.63 2.95
C ASP A 133 -5.60 6.97 3.39
N HIS A 134 -4.67 6.97 2.44
CA HIS A 134 -3.31 7.42 2.68
C HIS A 134 -3.23 8.92 2.95
N GLY A 135 -3.72 9.75 2.03
CA GLY A 135 -3.82 11.20 2.08
C GLY A 135 -2.53 11.95 2.41
N ALA A 136 -1.39 11.27 2.61
CA ALA A 136 -0.17 11.82 3.20
C ALA A 136 -0.41 12.58 4.52
N HIS A 137 -1.50 12.28 5.21
CA HIS A 137 -1.95 12.90 6.44
C HIS A 137 -1.87 11.89 7.58
N PHE A 138 -0.75 11.91 8.31
CA PHE A 138 -0.33 10.83 9.20
C PHE A 138 -0.77 11.00 10.65
N SER A 139 -1.19 12.21 11.04
CA SER A 139 -1.62 12.53 12.40
C SER A 139 -2.87 11.76 12.86
N ILE A 140 -3.69 11.37 11.90
CA ILE A 140 -4.93 10.62 12.08
C ILE A 140 -4.97 9.41 11.13
N GLY A 141 -5.56 8.32 11.57
CA GLY A 141 -5.78 7.11 10.79
C GLY A 141 -7.25 6.70 10.85
N LYS A 142 -7.64 5.88 11.82
CA LYS A 142 -9.02 5.46 12.07
C LYS A 142 -9.98 6.64 12.31
N GLU A 143 -9.47 7.78 12.77
CA GLU A 143 -10.21 9.04 12.96
C GLU A 143 -10.70 9.65 11.64
N LYS A 144 -10.16 9.23 10.49
CA LYS A 144 -10.70 9.61 9.18
C LYS A 144 -12.03 8.93 8.86
N MET A 145 -12.25 7.76 9.45
CA MET A 145 -13.42 6.91 9.16
C MET A 145 -14.49 6.99 10.26
N VAL A 146 -14.07 7.17 11.51
CA VAL A 146 -14.92 7.17 12.70
C VAL A 146 -14.70 8.44 13.48
N ARG A 147 -15.78 9.11 13.88
CA ARG A 147 -15.69 10.30 14.73
C ARG A 147 -14.91 9.97 16.00
N PRO A 148 -13.80 10.67 16.26
CA PRO A 148 -12.94 10.36 17.38
C PRO A 148 -13.61 10.69 18.73
N PHE A 149 -13.17 9.98 19.78
CA PHE A 149 -13.48 10.28 21.17
C PHE A 149 -12.31 9.84 22.05
N GLY A 150 -12.20 10.47 23.23
CA GLY A 150 -11.09 10.20 24.14
C GLY A 150 -9.72 10.51 23.54
N VAL A 151 -9.66 11.50 22.64
CA VAL A 151 -8.44 12.03 22.01
C VAL A 151 -8.28 13.52 22.37
N SER A 152 -7.13 14.11 22.03
CA SER A 152 -6.91 15.53 22.24
C SER A 152 -7.81 16.41 21.34
N PRO A 153 -8.07 17.68 21.73
CA PRO A 153 -8.82 18.60 20.88
C PRO A 153 -8.19 18.80 19.49
N GLU A 154 -6.87 18.76 19.40
CA GLU A 154 -6.13 18.92 18.15
C GLU A 154 -6.42 17.75 17.19
N ILE A 155 -6.43 16.51 17.68
CA ILE A 155 -6.77 15.33 16.87
C ILE A 155 -8.24 15.38 16.44
N SER A 156 -9.14 15.82 17.33
CA SER A 156 -10.56 15.99 16.98
C SER A 156 -10.76 17.01 15.87
N ALA A 157 -10.11 18.17 15.98
CA ALA A 157 -10.19 19.23 14.97
C ALA A 157 -9.57 18.81 13.63
N ASP A 158 -8.45 18.07 13.67
CA ASP A 158 -7.77 17.55 12.50
C ASP A 158 -8.65 16.53 11.76
N ALA A 159 -9.30 15.61 12.48
CA ALA A 159 -10.23 14.66 11.93
C ALA A 159 -11.45 15.32 11.29
N GLU A 160 -12.03 16.33 11.95
CA GLU A 160 -13.17 17.09 11.44
C GLU A 160 -12.82 17.82 10.13
N ASP A 161 -11.68 18.53 10.12
CA ASP A 161 -11.20 19.21 8.90
C ASP A 161 -10.97 18.21 7.75
N TRP A 162 -10.40 17.03 8.05
CA TRP A 162 -10.19 16.00 7.04
C TRP A 162 -11.49 15.45 6.46
N VAL A 163 -12.45 15.15 7.33
CA VAL A 163 -13.76 14.60 6.90
C VAL A 163 -14.54 15.63 6.09
N VAL A 164 -14.51 16.90 6.47
CA VAL A 164 -15.14 17.97 5.67
C VAL A 164 -14.51 18.06 4.27
N ARG A 165 -13.19 18.00 4.17
CA ARG A 165 -12.49 18.13 2.88
C ARG A 165 -12.60 16.90 1.98
N CYS A 166 -12.61 15.69 2.57
CA CYS A 166 -12.42 14.45 1.82
C CYS A 166 -13.66 13.54 1.77
N TYR A 167 -14.59 13.72 2.72
CA TYR A 167 -15.74 12.83 2.93
C TYR A 167 -17.07 13.57 3.07
N ASP A 168 -17.16 14.79 2.52
CA ASP A 168 -18.37 15.60 2.50
C ASP A 168 -18.96 15.87 3.91
N GLY A 169 -18.09 15.98 4.91
CA GLY A 169 -18.46 16.21 6.31
C GLY A 169 -19.05 14.99 7.02
N GLN A 170 -18.97 13.79 6.44
CA GLN A 170 -19.58 12.60 7.02
C GLN A 170 -18.55 11.53 7.40
N TYR A 171 -18.53 11.13 8.66
CA TYR A 171 -17.80 9.94 9.10
C TYR A 171 -18.50 8.69 8.59
N THR A 172 -17.89 8.02 7.61
CA THR A 172 -18.50 6.87 6.94
C THR A 172 -18.71 5.67 7.87
N GLY A 173 -17.83 5.46 8.85
CA GLY A 173 -17.99 4.41 9.86
C GLY A 173 -19.21 4.66 10.75
N ASP A 174 -19.39 5.90 11.23
CA ASP A 174 -20.56 6.28 12.03
C ASP A 174 -21.87 6.12 11.24
N TYR A 175 -21.84 6.46 9.95
CA TYR A 175 -23.00 6.24 9.07
C TYR A 175 -23.38 4.75 8.97
N PHE A 176 -22.42 3.86 8.78
CA PHE A 176 -22.70 2.41 8.73
C PHE A 176 -23.21 1.90 10.07
N ALA A 177 -22.64 2.35 11.20
CA ALA A 177 -23.10 1.93 12.53
C ALA A 177 -24.55 2.35 12.80
N GLN A 178 -24.92 3.59 12.43
CA GLN A 178 -26.31 4.08 12.52
C GLN A 178 -27.29 3.28 11.65
N ASN A 179 -26.77 2.64 10.59
CA ASN A 179 -27.57 1.80 9.69
C ASN A 179 -27.46 0.30 10.01
N GLY A 180 -27.06 -0.06 11.22
CA GLY A 180 -27.14 -1.42 11.74
C GLY A 180 -25.95 -2.31 11.41
N TYR A 181 -24.80 -1.74 11.05
CA TYR A 181 -23.56 -2.50 10.82
C TYR A 181 -22.62 -2.39 12.02
N VAL A 182 -22.01 -3.50 12.41
CA VAL A 182 -20.78 -3.44 13.22
C VAL A 182 -19.67 -2.87 12.36
N VAL A 183 -18.93 -1.90 12.87
CA VAL A 183 -17.82 -1.27 12.15
C VAL A 183 -16.52 -1.46 12.93
N LEU A 184 -15.48 -1.93 12.26
CA LEU A 184 -14.12 -1.94 12.78
C LEU A 184 -13.27 -0.99 11.93
N SER A 185 -12.60 -0.03 12.57
CA SER A 185 -11.65 0.86 11.92
C SER A 185 -10.31 0.84 12.66
N ILE A 186 -9.24 0.51 11.96
CA ILE A 186 -7.87 0.41 12.48
C ILE A 186 -7.00 1.56 11.98
N ASP A 187 -5.91 1.84 12.71
CA ASP A 187 -4.82 2.64 12.16
C ASP A 187 -3.89 1.76 11.32
N ALA A 188 -3.66 2.14 10.08
CA ALA A 188 -2.56 1.57 9.31
C ALA A 188 -1.21 1.90 9.98
N LEU A 189 -0.22 1.06 9.76
CA LEU A 189 1.12 1.29 10.30
C LEU A 189 1.66 2.65 9.84
N PHE A 190 2.10 3.48 10.78
CA PHE A 190 2.60 4.84 10.63
C PHE A 190 1.53 5.96 10.69
N TRP A 191 0.24 5.64 10.84
CA TRP A 191 -0.82 6.63 11.04
C TRP A 191 -1.34 6.63 12.46
N GLY A 192 -1.90 7.77 12.87
CA GLY A 192 -2.57 7.94 14.14
C GLY A 192 -1.71 7.48 15.33
N GLU A 193 -2.27 6.66 16.19
CA GLU A 193 -1.59 6.14 17.40
C GLU A 193 -0.46 5.14 17.05
N ARG A 194 -0.34 4.70 15.81
CA ARG A 194 0.76 3.88 15.31
C ARG A 194 1.87 4.69 14.63
N GLY A 195 1.77 6.00 14.68
CA GLY A 195 2.79 6.94 14.19
C GLY A 195 4.07 6.91 15.04
N ARG A 196 5.12 7.54 14.53
CA ARG A 196 6.37 7.72 15.26
C ARG A 196 6.20 8.77 16.36
N LYS A 197 6.78 8.51 17.55
CA LYS A 197 6.75 9.45 18.69
C LYS A 197 7.47 10.77 18.37
N GLU A 198 8.50 10.71 17.54
CA GLU A 198 9.29 11.87 17.13
C GLU A 198 8.63 12.70 16.03
N GLY A 199 7.40 12.37 15.68
CA GLY A 199 6.67 12.98 14.59
C GLY A 199 6.65 12.14 13.33
N VAL A 200 5.69 12.41 12.49
CA VAL A 200 5.41 11.67 11.26
C VAL A 200 5.60 12.59 10.05
N SER A 201 6.24 12.07 9.01
CA SER A 201 6.47 12.76 7.75
C SER A 201 6.51 11.75 6.62
N TYR A 202 6.35 12.23 5.40
CA TYR A 202 6.49 11.41 4.21
C TYR A 202 7.90 10.77 4.11
N ASP A 203 8.95 11.54 4.39
CA ASP A 203 10.32 11.01 4.39
C ASP A 203 10.54 9.95 5.47
N GLY A 204 9.93 10.14 6.64
CA GLY A 204 9.95 9.13 7.71
C GLY A 204 9.26 7.83 7.32
N GLN A 205 8.17 7.90 6.59
CA GLN A 205 7.49 6.73 6.02
C GLN A 205 8.37 6.02 4.99
N GLN A 206 9.01 6.76 4.08
CA GLN A 206 9.92 6.20 3.08
C GLN A 206 11.12 5.52 3.75
N ALA A 207 11.69 6.11 4.80
CA ALA A 207 12.78 5.50 5.57
C ALA A 207 12.34 4.18 6.22
N LEU A 208 11.16 4.13 6.82
CA LEU A 208 10.60 2.90 7.42
C LEU A 208 10.37 1.83 6.35
N ALA A 209 9.79 2.18 5.21
CA ALA A 209 9.58 1.28 4.09
C ALA A 209 10.90 0.69 3.57
N SER A 210 11.95 1.53 3.46
CA SER A 210 13.30 1.10 3.07
C SER A 210 13.90 0.12 4.07
N ASN A 211 13.72 0.36 5.38
CA ASN A 211 14.20 -0.55 6.42
C ASN A 211 13.52 -1.92 6.34
N PHE A 212 12.21 -1.98 6.06
CA PHE A 212 11.52 -3.25 5.83
C PHE A 212 12.10 -4.00 4.63
N MET A 213 12.36 -3.33 3.52
CA MET A 213 12.96 -3.95 2.34
C MET A 213 14.35 -4.54 2.64
N GLN A 214 15.16 -3.88 3.45
CA GLN A 214 16.47 -4.40 3.90
C GLN A 214 16.35 -5.66 4.76
N MET A 215 15.23 -5.85 5.46
CA MET A 215 14.94 -7.04 6.25
C MET A 215 14.23 -8.15 5.44
N GLY A 216 14.08 -8.01 4.13
CA GLY A 216 13.36 -8.96 3.29
C GLY A 216 11.85 -8.94 3.54
N ALA A 217 11.29 -7.78 3.85
CA ALA A 217 9.87 -7.54 4.03
C ALA A 217 9.42 -6.34 3.21
N SER A 218 8.13 -6.07 3.15
CA SER A 218 7.63 -4.86 2.48
C SER A 218 6.61 -4.13 3.34
N TRP A 219 6.56 -2.82 3.18
CA TRP A 219 5.54 -1.98 3.80
C TRP A 219 4.12 -2.46 3.48
N GLY A 220 3.83 -2.71 2.20
CA GLY A 220 2.53 -3.17 1.75
C GLY A 220 2.14 -4.52 2.35
N ALA A 221 3.10 -5.41 2.56
CA ALA A 221 2.85 -6.70 3.18
C ALA A 221 2.38 -6.55 4.64
N PHE A 222 2.99 -5.64 5.42
CA PHE A 222 2.57 -5.39 6.80
C PHE A 222 1.19 -4.75 6.88
N ILE A 223 0.88 -3.76 6.04
CA ILE A 223 -0.47 -3.16 6.00
C ILE A 223 -1.51 -4.21 5.64
N ASN A 224 -1.29 -4.96 4.55
CA ASN A 224 -2.22 -6.02 4.15
C ASN A 224 -2.38 -7.11 5.23
N MET A 225 -1.31 -7.44 5.96
CA MET A 225 -1.40 -8.39 7.08
C MET A 225 -2.33 -7.85 8.17
N ASP A 226 -2.17 -6.59 8.56
CA ASP A 226 -3.00 -5.96 9.59
C ASP A 226 -4.47 -5.93 9.14
N ASP A 227 -4.74 -5.52 7.90
CA ASP A 227 -6.08 -5.45 7.33
C ASP A 227 -6.76 -6.84 7.27
N VAL A 228 -6.02 -7.88 6.86
CA VAL A 228 -6.56 -9.25 6.73
C VAL A 228 -6.78 -9.92 8.09
N ARG A 229 -6.01 -9.53 9.10
CA ARG A 229 -6.09 -10.12 10.45
C ARG A 229 -6.99 -9.34 11.41
N SER A 230 -7.48 -8.17 10.99
CA SER A 230 -8.47 -7.39 11.75
C SER A 230 -9.87 -7.86 11.49
#